data_6f3aa670af58ae875469fe72ddffe5a2
#
_entry.id   6f3aa670af58ae875469fe72ddffe5a2
#
_cell.length_a   1.000
_cell.length_b   1.000
_cell.length_c   1.000
_cell.angle_alpha   90.00
_cell.angle_beta   90.00
_cell.angle_gamma   90.00
#
_symmetry.space_group_name_H-M   'P 1'
#
loop_
_entity.id
_entity.type
_entity.pdbx_description
1 polymer ?
#
loop_
_entity_poly.entity_id
_entity_poly.type
_entity_poly.pdbx_seq_one_letter_code
_entity_poly.pdbx_strand_id
1 'polypeptide(L)'
;LQILQKIFGFLSIGGKVGLELGIPEYLVFRQPFPGPGLGIRIIGEVTAEKVRIVQDADAIYREEIAKAGLDRDINQYFAALTNMRSVGVMGDERTYDYAVALRAVKTIDFMTAESADIPFEVLQTVMTRIINEVKGVNRVFYDLTSKPPGTIEFE
;
A
#
# COMPACT_ATOMS: atom_id res chain seq x y z
N LEU A 1 -28.42 -6.20 0.14
CA LEU A 1 -27.63 -7.44 0.30
C LEU A 1 -27.47 -8.21 -1.02
N GLN A 2 -28.53 -8.43 -1.80
CA GLN A 2 -28.48 -9.17 -3.09
C GLN A 2 -27.70 -8.46 -4.20
N ILE A 3 -27.66 -7.13 -4.23
CA ILE A 3 -26.87 -6.35 -5.20
C ILE A 3 -25.38 -6.46 -4.89
N LEU A 4 -25.00 -6.44 -3.61
CA LEU A 4 -23.61 -6.61 -3.16
C LEU A 4 -23.09 -8.03 -3.48
N GLN A 5 -23.91 -9.06 -3.29
CA GLN A 5 -23.53 -10.42 -3.71
C GLN A 5 -23.35 -10.58 -5.23
N LYS A 6 -24.10 -9.82 -6.05
CA LYS A 6 -23.92 -9.81 -7.53
C LYS A 6 -22.63 -9.12 -7.94
N ILE A 7 -22.23 -8.03 -7.27
CA ILE A 7 -20.95 -7.31 -7.56
C ILE A 7 -19.76 -8.17 -7.12
N PHE A 8 -19.83 -8.84 -6.00
CA PHE A 8 -18.82 -9.80 -5.54
C PHE A 8 -18.70 -11.00 -6.49
N GLY A 9 -19.84 -11.52 -6.96
CA GLY A 9 -19.91 -12.54 -8.01
C GLY A 9 -19.27 -12.06 -9.32
N PHE A 10 -19.41 -10.80 -9.68
CA PHE A 10 -18.86 -10.24 -10.90
C PHE A 10 -17.32 -10.13 -10.87
N LEU A 11 -16.71 -9.70 -9.75
CA LEU A 11 -15.26 -9.67 -9.58
C LEU A 11 -14.66 -11.10 -9.55
N SER A 12 -15.32 -12.05 -8.89
CA SER A 12 -14.90 -13.44 -8.90
C SER A 12 -15.14 -14.14 -10.25
N ILE A 13 -16.19 -13.77 -10.96
CA ILE A 13 -16.47 -14.25 -12.33
C ILE A 13 -15.47 -13.65 -13.31
N GLY A 14 -15.17 -12.35 -13.21
CA GLY A 14 -14.15 -11.69 -14.04
C GLY A 14 -12.77 -12.33 -13.90
N GLY A 15 -12.39 -12.68 -12.68
CA GLY A 15 -11.14 -13.41 -12.39
C GLY A 15 -11.13 -14.81 -13.03
N LYS A 16 -12.21 -15.58 -12.88
CA LYS A 16 -12.33 -16.92 -13.50
C LYS A 16 -12.29 -16.86 -15.02
N VAL A 17 -13.06 -15.96 -15.62
CA VAL A 17 -13.08 -15.76 -17.08
C VAL A 17 -11.69 -15.33 -17.57
N GLY A 18 -10.98 -14.46 -16.85
CA GLY A 18 -9.63 -14.07 -17.20
C GLY A 18 -8.66 -15.24 -17.24
N LEU A 19 -8.73 -16.14 -16.25
CA LEU A 19 -7.91 -17.36 -16.23
C LEU A 19 -8.28 -18.33 -17.35
N GLU A 20 -9.58 -18.52 -17.64
CA GLU A 20 -10.04 -19.36 -18.74
C GLU A 20 -9.61 -18.84 -20.12
N LEU A 21 -9.46 -17.51 -20.26
CA LEU A 21 -8.90 -16.87 -21.45
C LEU A 21 -7.37 -16.94 -21.53
N GLY A 22 -6.70 -17.59 -20.57
CA GLY A 22 -5.26 -17.75 -20.55
C GLY A 22 -4.50 -16.51 -20.13
N ILE A 23 -5.17 -15.52 -19.50
CA ILE A 23 -4.49 -14.36 -18.92
C ILE A 23 -3.69 -14.83 -17.72
N PRO A 24 -2.39 -14.47 -17.60
CA PRO A 24 -1.57 -14.85 -16.47
C PRO A 24 -2.18 -14.42 -15.12
N GLU A 25 -2.14 -15.30 -14.13
CA GLU A 25 -2.77 -15.10 -12.83
C GLU A 25 -2.36 -13.79 -12.16
N TYR A 26 -1.09 -13.39 -12.25
CA TYR A 26 -0.59 -12.14 -11.68
C TYR A 26 -1.21 -10.87 -12.30
N LEU A 27 -1.70 -10.96 -13.53
CA LEU A 27 -2.43 -9.87 -14.18
C LEU A 27 -3.91 -9.86 -13.76
N VAL A 28 -4.51 -11.04 -13.66
CA VAL A 28 -5.92 -11.20 -13.30
C VAL A 28 -6.18 -10.67 -11.89
N PHE A 29 -5.28 -10.97 -10.95
CA PHE A 29 -5.44 -10.64 -9.53
C PHE A 29 -4.57 -9.46 -9.07
N ARG A 30 -4.00 -8.70 -10.02
CA ARG A 30 -3.27 -7.50 -9.62
C ARG A 30 -4.19 -6.51 -8.90
N GLN A 31 -3.68 -5.91 -7.84
CA GLN A 31 -4.41 -4.84 -7.17
C GLN A 31 -4.55 -3.61 -8.08
N PRO A 32 -5.56 -2.75 -7.87
CA PRO A 32 -5.70 -1.49 -8.60
C PRO A 32 -4.43 -0.64 -8.48
N PHE A 33 -4.07 0.00 -9.59
CA PHE A 33 -3.00 0.98 -9.63
C PHE A 33 -3.56 2.31 -10.12
N PRO A 34 -3.26 3.44 -9.47
CA PRO A 34 -3.85 4.72 -9.82
C PRO A 34 -3.45 5.16 -11.22
N GLY A 35 -4.44 5.67 -11.99
CA GLY A 35 -4.21 6.19 -13.34
C GLY A 35 -3.15 7.27 -13.42
N PRO A 36 -3.08 8.24 -12.48
CA PRO A 36 -2.02 9.25 -12.44
C PRO A 36 -0.63 8.70 -12.05
N GLY A 37 -0.52 7.43 -11.67
CA GLY A 37 0.73 6.81 -11.26
C GLY A 37 1.11 7.09 -9.80
N LEU A 38 2.38 6.88 -9.46
CA LEU A 38 2.89 7.01 -8.08
C LEU A 38 2.83 8.45 -7.54
N GLY A 39 2.65 9.45 -8.40
CA GLY A 39 2.60 10.85 -7.98
C GLY A 39 1.56 11.13 -6.90
N ILE A 40 0.39 10.47 -6.95
CA ILE A 40 -0.68 10.64 -5.95
C ILE A 40 -0.37 10.00 -4.60
N ARG A 41 0.73 9.27 -4.49
CA ARG A 41 1.26 8.70 -3.23
C ARG A 41 2.36 9.57 -2.62
N ILE A 42 2.59 10.76 -3.15
CA ILE A 42 3.53 11.75 -2.64
C ILE A 42 2.74 13.01 -2.33
N ILE A 43 2.51 13.29 -1.05
CA ILE A 43 1.82 14.51 -0.63
C ILE A 43 2.71 15.72 -0.93
N GLY A 44 2.18 16.65 -1.74
CA GLY A 44 2.87 17.86 -2.15
C GLY A 44 3.77 17.70 -3.38
N GLU A 45 4.89 18.41 -3.45
CA GLU A 45 5.76 18.43 -4.63
C GLU A 45 6.35 17.06 -4.94
N VAL A 46 6.23 16.62 -6.18
CA VAL A 46 6.80 15.38 -6.70
C VAL A 46 8.20 15.61 -7.23
N THR A 47 9.20 14.96 -6.64
CA THR A 47 10.60 15.00 -7.08
C THR A 47 11.11 13.59 -7.36
N ALA A 48 12.20 13.49 -8.13
CA ALA A 48 12.83 12.20 -8.44
C ALA A 48 13.28 11.44 -7.17
N GLU A 49 13.75 12.17 -6.15
CA GLU A 49 14.12 11.60 -4.85
C GLU A 49 12.90 10.98 -4.15
N LYS A 50 11.81 11.75 -4.04
CA LYS A 50 10.58 11.30 -3.38
C LYS A 50 9.94 10.12 -4.11
N VAL A 51 9.96 10.13 -5.45
CA VAL A 51 9.48 9.00 -6.27
C VAL A 51 10.28 7.74 -5.95
N ARG A 52 11.61 7.83 -5.86
CA ARG A 52 12.46 6.69 -5.49
C ARG A 52 12.12 6.15 -4.10
N ILE A 53 11.97 7.03 -3.11
CA ILE A 53 11.59 6.63 -1.75
C ILE A 53 10.28 5.83 -1.77
N VAL A 54 9.26 6.32 -2.48
CA VAL A 54 7.97 5.62 -2.56
C VAL A 54 8.11 4.29 -3.30
N GLN A 55 8.86 4.23 -4.40
CA GLN A 55 9.09 3.00 -5.15
C GLN A 55 9.77 1.92 -4.30
N ASP A 56 10.85 2.29 -3.60
CA ASP A 56 11.60 1.36 -2.78
C ASP A 56 10.78 0.89 -1.57
N ALA A 57 10.09 1.81 -0.88
CA ALA A 57 9.24 1.48 0.25
C ALA A 57 8.03 0.61 -0.15
N ASP A 58 7.37 0.92 -1.28
CA ASP A 58 6.25 0.15 -1.82
C ASP A 58 6.69 -1.27 -2.22
N ALA A 59 7.87 -1.39 -2.85
CA ALA A 59 8.41 -2.70 -3.23
C ALA A 59 8.65 -3.60 -2.01
N ILE A 60 9.26 -3.07 -0.95
CA ILE A 60 9.47 -3.79 0.32
C ILE A 60 8.12 -4.19 0.93
N TYR A 61 7.18 -3.26 1.01
CA TYR A 61 5.88 -3.53 1.61
C TYR A 61 5.12 -4.63 0.85
N ARG A 62 5.09 -4.55 -0.47
CA ARG A 62 4.43 -5.56 -1.31
C ARG A 62 5.08 -6.93 -1.19
N GLU A 63 6.40 -6.98 -1.12
CA GLU A 63 7.14 -8.23 -0.93
C GLU A 63 6.80 -8.91 0.40
N GLU A 64 6.77 -8.17 1.50
CA GLU A 64 6.49 -8.73 2.82
C GLU A 64 5.00 -9.13 2.97
N ILE A 65 4.07 -8.38 2.39
CA ILE A 65 2.66 -8.79 2.33
C ILE A 65 2.50 -10.11 1.56
N ALA A 66 3.18 -10.27 0.43
CA ALA A 66 3.14 -11.51 -0.35
C ALA A 66 3.78 -12.69 0.40
N LYS A 67 4.94 -12.49 1.06
CA LYS A 67 5.58 -13.52 1.91
C LYS A 67 4.70 -13.96 3.07
N ALA A 68 3.91 -13.04 3.62
CA ALA A 68 2.94 -13.34 4.68
C ALA A 68 1.65 -14.02 4.15
N GLY A 69 1.50 -14.18 2.83
CA GLY A 69 0.30 -14.77 2.21
C GLY A 69 -0.95 -13.91 2.31
N LEU A 70 -0.79 -12.59 2.51
CA LEU A 70 -1.89 -11.64 2.69
C LEU A 70 -2.31 -10.94 1.38
N ASP A 71 -1.57 -11.12 0.30
CA ASP A 71 -1.75 -10.43 -0.97
C ASP A 71 -3.09 -10.74 -1.66
N ARG A 72 -3.75 -11.86 -1.29
CA ARG A 72 -5.08 -12.22 -1.79
C ARG A 72 -6.23 -11.75 -0.89
N ASP A 73 -5.93 -11.46 0.37
CA ASP A 73 -6.94 -11.06 1.36
C ASP A 73 -7.10 -9.54 1.47
N ILE A 74 -6.12 -8.80 0.98
CA ILE A 74 -6.11 -7.33 1.00
C ILE A 74 -6.35 -6.81 -0.42
N ASN A 75 -7.40 -5.97 -0.58
CA ASN A 75 -7.80 -5.50 -1.90
C ASN A 75 -6.84 -4.48 -2.50
N GLN A 76 -6.27 -3.60 -1.66
CA GLN A 76 -5.28 -2.62 -2.08
C GLN A 76 -4.34 -2.29 -0.92
N TYR A 77 -3.05 -2.24 -1.20
CA TYR A 77 -2.01 -1.87 -0.24
C TYR A 77 -0.85 -1.20 -0.95
N PHE A 78 -0.26 -0.21 -0.31
CA PHE A 78 0.82 0.59 -0.87
C PHE A 78 1.54 1.41 0.21
N ALA A 79 2.72 1.93 -0.14
CA ALA A 79 3.43 2.95 0.62
C ALA A 79 3.19 4.34 0.02
N ALA A 80 3.06 5.34 0.88
CA ALA A 80 2.92 6.74 0.50
C ALA A 80 3.90 7.63 1.28
N LEU A 81 4.37 8.71 0.68
CA LEU A 81 5.24 9.68 1.32
C LEU A 81 4.40 10.85 1.86
N THR A 82 4.40 11.00 3.18
CA THR A 82 3.58 12.03 3.86
C THR A 82 4.11 13.44 3.72
N ASN A 83 5.32 13.62 3.14
CA ASN A 83 6.08 14.87 3.13
C ASN A 83 6.44 15.40 4.53
N MET A 84 6.03 14.72 5.60
CA MET A 84 6.44 15.02 6.96
C MET A 84 7.89 14.59 7.17
N ARG A 85 8.67 15.46 7.81
CA ARG A 85 10.04 15.15 8.23
C ARG A 85 10.14 15.19 9.75
N SER A 86 10.95 14.33 10.29
CA SER A 86 11.16 14.25 11.74
C SER A 86 12.60 13.92 12.10
N VAL A 87 12.95 14.22 13.33
CA VAL A 87 14.24 13.83 13.88
C VAL A 87 14.27 12.32 14.10
N GLY A 88 15.33 11.68 13.64
CA GLY A 88 15.69 10.29 13.94
C GLY A 88 17.09 10.18 14.49
N VAL A 89 17.45 8.99 14.92
CA VAL A 89 18.80 8.62 15.35
C VAL A 89 19.20 7.36 14.60
N MET A 90 20.28 7.43 13.85
CA MET A 90 20.85 6.31 13.09
C MET A 90 22.30 6.13 13.55
N GLY A 91 22.54 5.11 14.40
CA GLY A 91 23.83 5.00 15.10
C GLY A 91 24.06 6.19 16.03
N ASP A 92 25.17 6.89 15.88
CA ASP A 92 25.53 8.07 16.68
C ASP A 92 25.10 9.40 16.03
N GLU A 93 24.47 9.36 14.85
CA GLU A 93 24.08 10.55 14.09
C GLU A 93 22.59 10.86 14.24
N ARG A 94 22.27 12.15 14.36
CA ARG A 94 20.91 12.64 14.22
C ARG A 94 20.57 12.83 12.75
N THR A 95 19.41 12.32 12.34
CA THR A 95 18.86 12.50 11.01
C THR A 95 17.63 13.40 11.05
N TYR A 96 17.28 13.99 9.90
CA TYR A 96 16.03 14.72 9.71
C TYR A 96 15.45 14.31 8.37
N ASP A 97 14.71 13.20 8.39
CA ASP A 97 14.26 12.48 7.22
C ASP A 97 12.76 12.34 7.14
N TYR A 98 12.28 11.77 6.05
CA TYR A 98 10.85 11.61 5.76
C TYR A 98 10.20 10.50 6.57
N ALA A 99 8.89 10.65 6.72
CA ALA A 99 8.01 9.60 7.20
C ALA A 99 7.22 8.98 6.04
N VAL A 100 7.22 7.67 5.99
CA VAL A 100 6.40 6.87 5.06
C VAL A 100 5.15 6.38 5.79
N ALA A 101 4.01 6.47 5.13
CA ALA A 101 2.76 5.85 5.56
C ALA A 101 2.50 4.57 4.77
N LEU A 102 2.22 3.49 5.46
CA LEU A 102 1.71 2.25 4.89
C LEU A 102 0.18 2.28 4.90
N ARG A 103 -0.42 1.99 3.79
CA ARG A 103 -1.87 1.89 3.63
C ARG A 103 -2.23 0.49 3.18
N ALA A 104 -3.22 -0.13 3.81
CA ALA A 104 -3.84 -1.36 3.33
C ALA A 104 -5.33 -1.33 3.65
N VAL A 105 -6.15 -1.72 2.69
CA VAL A 105 -7.60 -1.68 2.82
C VAL A 105 -8.27 -2.96 2.34
N LYS A 106 -9.35 -3.31 3.04
CA LYS A 106 -10.34 -4.30 2.61
C LYS A 106 -11.61 -3.57 2.19
N THR A 107 -12.15 -3.97 1.06
CA THR A 107 -13.32 -3.32 0.47
C THR A 107 -14.11 -4.31 -0.38
N ILE A 108 -15.39 -4.01 -0.59
CA ILE A 108 -16.26 -4.79 -1.47
C ILE A 108 -16.42 -4.10 -2.83
N ASP A 109 -16.53 -2.79 -2.83
CA ASP A 109 -16.95 -2.02 -4.01
C ASP A 109 -16.13 -0.73 -4.23
N PHE A 110 -15.09 -0.51 -3.41
CA PHE A 110 -14.28 0.70 -3.36
C PHE A 110 -15.04 1.99 -3.01
N MET A 111 -16.34 1.92 -2.73
CA MET A 111 -17.13 3.05 -2.21
C MET A 111 -16.86 3.23 -0.72
N THR A 112 -16.81 2.12 0.01
CA THR A 112 -16.39 2.06 1.41
C THR A 112 -15.19 1.14 1.56
N ALA A 113 -14.33 1.41 2.52
CA ALA A 113 -13.18 0.58 2.81
C ALA A 113 -12.81 0.66 4.30
N GLU A 114 -12.31 -0.44 4.82
CA GLU A 114 -11.76 -0.53 6.17
C GLU A 114 -10.25 -0.78 6.08
N SER A 115 -9.49 -0.31 7.07
CA SER A 115 -8.08 -0.68 7.14
C SER A 115 -7.96 -2.20 7.33
N ALA A 116 -7.01 -2.80 6.63
CA ALA A 116 -6.74 -4.22 6.77
C ALA A 116 -6.03 -4.49 8.10
N ASP A 117 -6.42 -5.57 8.76
CA ASP A 117 -5.68 -6.07 9.92
C ASP A 117 -4.45 -6.85 9.44
N ILE A 118 -3.27 -6.25 9.60
CA ILE A 118 -1.99 -6.88 9.26
C ILE A 118 -1.32 -7.29 10.57
N PRO A 119 -0.84 -8.53 10.69
CA PRO A 119 -0.10 -8.96 11.86
C PRO A 119 1.05 -8.00 12.21
N PHE A 120 1.17 -7.67 13.48
CA PHE A 120 2.13 -6.66 13.94
C PHE A 120 3.59 -7.02 13.59
N GLU A 121 3.94 -8.30 13.62
CA GLU A 121 5.25 -8.79 13.23
C GLU A 121 5.56 -8.55 11.74
N VAL A 122 4.56 -8.59 10.87
CA VAL A 122 4.72 -8.25 9.44
C VAL A 122 4.99 -6.75 9.31
N LEU A 123 4.22 -5.90 9.99
CA LEU A 123 4.44 -4.46 10.00
C LEU A 123 5.81 -4.09 10.58
N GLN A 124 6.26 -4.78 11.63
CA GLN A 124 7.61 -4.58 12.20
C GLN A 124 8.71 -4.96 11.19
N THR A 125 8.53 -6.06 10.47
CA THR A 125 9.49 -6.49 9.44
C THR A 125 9.55 -5.47 8.30
N VAL A 126 8.40 -5.01 7.81
CA VAL A 126 8.31 -3.96 6.78
C VAL A 126 8.99 -2.68 7.26
N MET A 127 8.67 -2.21 8.45
CA MET A 127 9.27 -1.02 9.05
C MET A 127 10.80 -1.17 9.14
N THR A 128 11.28 -2.27 9.67
CA THR A 128 12.72 -2.52 9.83
C THR A 128 13.45 -2.50 8.49
N ARG A 129 12.87 -3.12 7.47
CA ARG A 129 13.43 -3.12 6.12
C ARG A 129 13.43 -1.73 5.50
N ILE A 130 12.30 -1.00 5.58
CA ILE A 130 12.21 0.37 5.03
C ILE A 130 13.25 1.27 5.67
N ILE A 131 13.40 1.27 7.00
CA ILE A 131 14.36 2.11 7.70
C ILE A 131 15.81 1.77 7.31
N ASN A 132 16.12 0.51 7.09
CA ASN A 132 17.50 0.09 6.79
C ASN A 132 17.85 0.15 5.30
N GLU A 133 16.88 -0.05 4.41
CA GLU A 133 17.12 -0.20 2.97
C GLU A 133 16.76 1.08 2.17
N VAL A 134 15.83 1.92 2.67
CA VAL A 134 15.38 3.13 1.96
C VAL A 134 16.03 4.38 2.55
N LYS A 135 16.94 4.99 1.79
CA LYS A 135 17.61 6.22 2.22
C LYS A 135 16.62 7.39 2.33
N GLY A 136 16.77 8.21 3.37
CA GLY A 136 15.95 9.40 3.59
C GLY A 136 14.63 9.13 4.31
N VAL A 137 14.47 7.95 4.90
CA VAL A 137 13.31 7.59 5.71
C VAL A 137 13.76 7.19 7.12
N ASN A 138 13.18 7.82 8.13
CA ASN A 138 13.45 7.48 9.54
C ASN A 138 12.19 7.16 10.36
N ARG A 139 11.01 7.12 9.71
CA ARG A 139 9.74 6.83 10.38
C ARG A 139 8.74 6.17 9.46
N VAL A 140 8.02 5.20 9.99
CA VAL A 140 6.96 4.49 9.28
C VAL A 140 5.68 4.53 10.11
N PHE A 141 4.56 4.89 9.48
CA PHE A 141 3.22 4.86 10.05
C PHE A 141 2.36 3.81 9.35
N TYR A 142 1.33 3.33 10.04
CA TYR A 142 0.27 2.56 9.42
C TYR A 142 -1.04 3.35 9.52
N ASP A 143 -1.68 3.61 8.39
CA ASP A 143 -2.93 4.37 8.33
C ASP A 143 -4.13 3.47 8.61
N LEU A 144 -4.79 3.72 9.75
CA LEU A 144 -5.97 2.99 10.22
C LEU A 144 -7.30 3.60 9.74
N THR A 145 -7.25 4.68 8.96
CA THR A 145 -8.44 5.43 8.61
C THR A 145 -9.32 4.65 7.63
N SER A 146 -10.61 4.52 7.95
CA SER A 146 -11.60 3.94 7.04
C SER A 146 -12.03 4.95 5.95
N LYS A 147 -12.67 4.44 4.90
CA LYS A 147 -13.36 5.26 3.89
C LYS A 147 -14.88 5.04 4.02
N PRO A 148 -15.70 6.05 4.36
CA PRO A 148 -15.30 7.37 4.83
C PRO A 148 -14.69 7.31 6.24
N PRO A 149 -14.04 8.38 6.79
CA PRO A 149 -13.93 9.73 6.22
C PRO A 149 -12.73 9.92 5.28
N GLY A 150 -11.73 9.04 5.33
CA GLY A 150 -10.59 9.13 4.43
C GLY A 150 -10.90 8.62 3.02
N THR A 151 -9.95 8.81 2.12
CA THR A 151 -9.93 8.15 0.81
C THR A 151 -9.02 6.91 0.87
N ILE A 152 -8.93 6.13 -0.20
CA ILE A 152 -7.96 5.03 -0.26
C ILE A 152 -6.58 5.59 -0.59
N GLU A 153 -6.44 6.29 -1.72
CA GLU A 153 -5.21 7.03 -2.06
C GLU A 153 -5.18 8.38 -1.32
N PHE A 154 -4.00 9.00 -1.19
CA PHE A 154 -3.82 10.22 -0.38
C PHE A 154 -4.01 11.52 -1.16
N GLU A 155 -3.86 11.49 -2.49
CA GLU A 155 -4.08 12.63 -3.40
C GLU A 155 -5.07 12.27 -4.52
#